data_6dfc6620c127787e7ca61d78293e4144
#
_entry.id   6dfc6620c127787e7ca61d78293e4144
#
_cell.length_a   1.000
_cell.length_b   1.000
_cell.length_c   1.000
_cell.angle_alpha   90.00
_cell.angle_beta   90.00
_cell.angle_gamma   90.00
#
_symmetry.space_group_name_H-M   'P 1'
#
loop_
_entity.id
_entity.type
_entity.pdbx_description
1 polymer ?
#
loop_
_entity_poly.entity_id
_entity_poly.type
_entity_poly.pdbx_seq_one_letter_code
_entity_poly.pdbx_strand_id
1 'polypeptide(L)'
;MEKDIQIAQLQEQIDAMKEKISSLENSRKDQLSMAIVSGDLDKILAAMVLSLAAAALDTKVKLFFSFWSLSALRDTKKKAEGKDFISKMFGFMLPRGRNKLKLSKMNMAGMGPVMIKSLMKKQGVLSLDQMFKEAAELGVEITVCEMSMNLMGFKKEEMIDYPNLRFAGATTFISEANESSLQLFI
;
A
#
# COMPACT_ATOMS: atom_id res chain seq x y z
N MET A 1 5.37 -26.82 -52.87
CA MET A 1 6.43 -27.34 -51.98
C MET A 1 7.08 -26.26 -51.15
N GLU A 2 7.73 -25.21 -51.74
CA GLU A 2 8.39 -24.13 -50.94
C GLU A 2 7.39 -23.27 -50.16
N LYS A 3 6.25 -22.90 -50.78
CA LYS A 3 5.16 -22.16 -50.10
C LYS A 3 4.51 -22.96 -48.99
N ASP A 4 4.38 -24.25 -49.13
CA ASP A 4 3.77 -25.12 -48.13
C ASP A 4 4.68 -25.25 -46.88
N ILE A 5 5.99 -25.27 -47.11
CA ILE A 5 6.99 -25.23 -46.01
C ILE A 5 6.96 -23.91 -45.28
N GLN A 6 6.87 -22.78 -46.02
CA GLN A 6 6.75 -21.44 -45.38
C GLN A 6 5.46 -21.29 -44.59
N ILE A 7 4.34 -21.80 -45.09
CA ILE A 7 3.06 -21.78 -44.37
C ILE A 7 3.15 -22.59 -43.07
N ALA A 8 3.74 -23.79 -43.12
CA ALA A 8 3.93 -24.61 -41.94
C ALA A 8 4.83 -23.95 -40.88
N GLN A 9 5.92 -23.29 -41.30
CA GLN A 9 6.81 -22.54 -40.38
C GLN A 9 6.11 -21.35 -39.75
N LEU A 10 5.28 -20.62 -40.52
CA LEU A 10 4.50 -19.47 -39.98
C LEU A 10 3.43 -19.97 -39.00
N GLN A 11 2.79 -21.07 -39.25
CA GLN A 11 1.82 -21.69 -38.32
C GLN A 11 2.48 -22.07 -37.01
N GLU A 12 3.64 -22.73 -37.06
CA GLU A 12 4.41 -23.07 -35.86
C GLU A 12 4.82 -21.84 -35.05
N GLN A 13 5.25 -20.74 -35.71
CA GLN A 13 5.57 -19.49 -35.04
C GLN A 13 4.33 -18.84 -34.40
N ILE A 14 3.18 -18.87 -35.08
CA ILE A 14 1.92 -18.34 -34.54
C ILE A 14 1.50 -19.14 -33.30
N ASP A 15 1.60 -20.45 -33.31
CA ASP A 15 1.20 -21.29 -32.20
C ASP A 15 2.15 -21.12 -31.00
N ALA A 16 3.46 -20.99 -31.23
CA ALA A 16 4.43 -20.67 -30.20
C ALA A 16 4.19 -19.26 -29.60
N MET A 17 3.81 -18.27 -30.43
CA MET A 17 3.44 -16.94 -29.93
C MET A 17 2.14 -16.97 -29.11
N LYS A 18 1.13 -17.73 -29.52
CA LYS A 18 -0.12 -17.89 -28.77
C LYS A 18 0.13 -18.53 -27.39
N GLU A 19 0.94 -19.57 -27.34
CA GLU A 19 1.33 -20.20 -26.05
C GLU A 19 2.05 -19.20 -25.15
N LYS A 20 2.97 -18.42 -25.70
CA LYS A 20 3.70 -17.40 -24.95
C LYS A 20 2.80 -16.28 -24.45
N ILE A 21 1.83 -15.81 -25.25
CA ILE A 21 0.81 -14.83 -24.82
C ILE A 21 -0.02 -15.40 -23.70
N SER A 22 -0.56 -16.61 -23.87
CA SER A 22 -1.37 -17.27 -22.83
C SER A 22 -0.58 -17.48 -21.52
N SER A 23 0.70 -17.85 -21.61
CA SER A 23 1.56 -17.97 -20.43
C SER A 23 1.80 -16.63 -19.72
N LEU A 24 1.95 -15.54 -20.49
CA LEU A 24 2.12 -14.19 -19.94
C LEU A 24 0.84 -13.66 -19.32
N GLU A 25 -0.31 -13.90 -19.93
CA GLU A 25 -1.62 -13.52 -19.36
C GLU A 25 -1.91 -14.28 -18.06
N ASN A 26 -1.62 -15.58 -18.01
CA ASN A 26 -1.81 -16.40 -16.83
C ASN A 26 -0.77 -16.15 -15.72
N SER A 27 0.37 -15.51 -16.04
CA SER A 27 1.41 -15.18 -15.05
C SER A 27 1.06 -13.98 -14.20
N ARG A 28 0.18 -13.09 -14.65
CA ARG A 28 -0.27 -11.91 -13.90
C ARG A 28 -1.54 -12.21 -13.12
N LYS A 29 -1.46 -11.99 -11.82
CA LYS A 29 -2.63 -12.08 -10.94
C LYS A 29 -3.45 -10.80 -11.06
N ASP A 30 -4.77 -10.90 -10.97
CA ASP A 30 -5.63 -9.73 -10.77
C ASP A 30 -5.38 -9.18 -9.37
N GLN A 31 -4.32 -8.40 -9.27
CA GLN A 31 -3.78 -7.87 -8.03
C GLN A 31 -3.25 -6.46 -8.23
N LEU A 32 -3.58 -5.59 -7.29
CA LEU A 32 -2.95 -4.30 -7.09
C LEU A 32 -1.87 -4.41 -6.01
N SER A 33 -0.62 -4.11 -6.34
CA SER A 33 0.45 -3.89 -5.36
C SER A 33 0.82 -2.41 -5.29
N MET A 34 0.75 -1.82 -4.11
CA MET A 34 1.01 -0.41 -3.92
C MET A 34 2.07 -0.17 -2.84
N ALA A 35 3.16 0.51 -3.20
CA ALA A 35 4.13 1.03 -2.24
C ALA A 35 3.73 2.43 -1.78
N ILE A 36 3.62 2.61 -0.48
CA ILE A 36 3.25 3.87 0.17
C ILE A 36 4.41 4.31 1.03
N VAL A 37 5.05 5.41 0.66
CA VAL A 37 6.25 5.95 1.33
C VAL A 37 5.94 7.25 2.06
N SER A 38 5.05 8.07 1.48
CA SER A 38 4.65 9.33 2.09
C SER A 38 3.71 9.13 3.28
N GLY A 39 3.97 9.84 4.38
CA GLY A 39 3.12 9.87 5.58
C GLY A 39 2.11 11.01 5.59
N ASP A 40 1.91 11.71 4.47
CA ASP A 40 0.97 12.83 4.40
C ASP A 40 -0.47 12.35 4.29
N LEU A 41 -1.38 13.08 4.93
CA LEU A 41 -2.81 12.74 4.99
C LEU A 41 -3.42 12.56 3.61
N ASP A 42 -3.16 13.46 2.69
CA ASP A 42 -3.68 13.43 1.31
C ASP A 42 -3.13 12.24 0.51
N LYS A 43 -1.88 11.85 0.75
CA LYS A 43 -1.26 10.68 0.12
C LYS A 43 -1.85 9.37 0.64
N ILE A 44 -1.99 9.27 1.97
CA ILE A 44 -2.63 8.09 2.58
C ILE A 44 -4.11 7.98 2.17
N LEU A 45 -4.83 9.12 2.10
CA LEU A 45 -6.21 9.14 1.59
C LEU A 45 -6.29 8.63 0.15
N ALA A 46 -5.41 9.13 -0.74
CA ALA A 46 -5.37 8.67 -2.12
C ALA A 46 -5.10 7.17 -2.23
N ALA A 47 -4.11 6.67 -1.47
CA ALA A 47 -3.80 5.24 -1.41
C ALA A 47 -5.01 4.41 -0.96
N MET A 48 -5.70 4.82 0.09
CA MET A 48 -6.86 4.10 0.63
C MET A 48 -8.06 4.14 -0.33
N VAL A 49 -8.33 5.28 -0.97
CA VAL A 49 -9.41 5.38 -1.98
C VAL A 49 -9.17 4.43 -3.15
N LEU A 50 -7.94 4.41 -3.70
CA LEU A 50 -7.58 3.49 -4.78
C LEU A 50 -7.65 2.03 -4.35
N SER A 51 -7.23 1.74 -3.12
CA SER A 51 -7.28 0.39 -2.55
C SER A 51 -8.71 -0.13 -2.41
N LEU A 52 -9.60 0.70 -1.86
CA LEU A 52 -11.01 0.33 -1.69
C LEU A 52 -11.71 0.19 -3.03
N ALA A 53 -11.41 1.06 -4.00
CA ALA A 53 -11.97 0.97 -5.34
C ALA A 53 -11.53 -0.33 -6.05
N ALA A 54 -10.24 -0.71 -5.95
CA ALA A 54 -9.74 -1.95 -6.51
C ALA A 54 -10.36 -3.18 -5.82
N ALA A 55 -10.42 -3.17 -4.48
CA ALA A 55 -11.03 -4.25 -3.72
C ALA A 55 -12.53 -4.43 -4.00
N ALA A 56 -13.26 -3.33 -4.25
CA ALA A 56 -14.66 -3.36 -4.65
C ALA A 56 -14.89 -3.92 -6.07
N LEU A 57 -13.84 -4.02 -6.87
CA LEU A 57 -13.82 -4.67 -8.18
C LEU A 57 -13.25 -6.11 -8.11
N ASP A 58 -13.26 -6.72 -6.93
CA ASP A 58 -12.71 -8.04 -6.65
C ASP A 58 -11.20 -8.21 -6.94
N THR A 59 -10.49 -7.10 -7.17
CA THR A 59 -9.03 -7.10 -7.33
C THR A 59 -8.36 -7.30 -5.98
N LYS A 60 -7.45 -8.26 -5.86
CA LYS A 60 -6.66 -8.46 -4.65
C LYS A 60 -5.73 -7.26 -4.40
N VAL A 61 -5.76 -6.69 -3.20
CA VAL A 61 -4.98 -5.49 -2.88
C VAL A 61 -3.92 -5.78 -1.83
N LYS A 62 -2.67 -5.42 -2.16
CA LYS A 62 -1.51 -5.51 -1.27
C LYS A 62 -0.84 -4.15 -1.11
N LEU A 63 -0.80 -3.65 0.10
CA LEU A 63 -0.22 -2.36 0.46
C LEU A 63 1.10 -2.58 1.20
N PHE A 64 2.17 -1.97 0.72
CA PHE A 64 3.48 -1.98 1.36
C PHE A 64 3.77 -0.60 1.95
N PHE A 65 3.69 -0.48 3.25
CA PHE A 65 3.98 0.75 3.99
C PHE A 65 5.46 0.82 4.36
N SER A 66 6.10 1.92 3.99
CA SER A 66 7.51 2.15 4.23
C SER A 66 7.78 3.59 4.66
N PHE A 67 8.88 3.85 5.33
CA PHE A 67 9.31 5.17 5.79
C PHE A 67 8.20 5.95 6.51
N TRP A 68 7.88 7.16 6.03
CA TRP A 68 6.98 8.11 6.70
C TRP A 68 5.55 7.60 6.81
N SER A 69 5.13 6.75 5.86
CA SER A 69 3.77 6.16 5.87
C SER A 69 3.52 5.28 7.09
N LEU A 70 4.56 4.73 7.72
CA LEU A 70 4.44 3.94 8.95
C LEU A 70 3.78 4.71 10.09
N SER A 71 3.87 6.04 10.08
CA SER A 71 3.19 6.90 11.04
C SER A 71 1.66 6.71 11.05
N ALA A 72 1.07 6.37 9.90
CA ALA A 72 -0.37 6.10 9.78
C ALA A 72 -0.78 4.78 10.46
N LEU A 73 0.14 3.82 10.55
CA LEU A 73 -0.09 2.50 11.15
C LEU A 73 0.21 2.43 12.65
N ARG A 74 0.70 3.53 13.25
CA ARG A 74 0.97 3.53 14.70
C ARG A 74 -0.32 3.64 15.50
N ASP A 75 -0.48 2.81 16.51
CA ASP A 75 -1.59 2.92 17.46
C ASP A 75 -1.26 3.99 18.52
N THR A 76 -2.19 4.91 18.75
CA THR A 76 -2.04 5.97 19.76
C THR A 76 -2.06 5.45 21.18
N LYS A 77 -2.65 4.29 21.43
CA LYS A 77 -2.81 3.68 22.75
C LYS A 77 -1.65 2.76 23.14
N LYS A 78 -0.95 2.19 22.13
CA LYS A 78 0.14 1.24 22.36
C LYS A 78 1.46 1.98 22.58
N LYS A 79 2.25 1.52 23.53
CA LYS A 79 3.60 2.04 23.80
C LYS A 79 4.57 0.87 23.77
N ALA A 80 5.78 1.10 23.25
CA ALA A 80 6.87 0.14 23.32
C ALA A 80 7.92 0.65 24.30
N GLU A 81 8.42 -0.24 25.15
CA GLU A 81 9.50 0.01 26.09
C GLU A 81 10.87 -0.33 25.49
N GLY A 82 11.94 0.06 26.16
CA GLY A 82 13.31 -0.30 25.77
C GLY A 82 13.79 0.35 24.48
N LYS A 83 13.31 1.54 24.13
CA LYS A 83 13.82 2.32 22.99
C LYS A 83 15.06 3.11 23.36
N ASP A 84 16.01 3.17 22.43
CA ASP A 84 17.16 4.08 22.51
C ASP A 84 16.74 5.56 22.34
N PHE A 85 17.67 6.47 22.58
CA PHE A 85 17.39 7.91 22.55
C PHE A 85 16.88 8.39 21.17
N ILE A 86 17.52 7.92 20.08
CA ILE A 86 17.14 8.31 18.70
C ILE A 86 15.74 7.81 18.37
N SER A 87 15.43 6.57 18.70
CA SER A 87 14.10 5.98 18.51
C SER A 87 13.00 6.69 19.31
N LYS A 88 13.33 7.19 20.52
CA LYS A 88 12.41 8.01 21.31
C LYS A 88 12.16 9.35 20.64
N MET A 89 13.21 9.99 20.11
CA MET A 89 13.12 11.27 19.42
C MET A 89 12.25 11.16 18.15
N PHE A 90 12.49 10.16 17.29
CA PHE A 90 11.62 9.91 16.13
C PHE A 90 10.18 9.57 16.55
N GLY A 91 10.02 8.78 17.59
CA GLY A 91 8.72 8.44 18.15
C GLY A 91 7.91 9.66 18.62
N PHE A 92 8.60 10.71 19.11
CA PHE A 92 7.99 11.97 19.54
C PHE A 92 7.73 12.93 18.37
N MET A 93 8.68 13.07 17.43
CA MET A 93 8.59 14.02 16.31
C MET A 93 7.58 13.60 15.24
N LEU A 94 7.45 12.29 14.99
CA LEU A 94 6.58 11.78 13.96
C LEU A 94 5.14 11.64 14.42
N PRO A 95 4.16 11.88 13.53
CA PRO A 95 2.76 11.68 13.83
C PRO A 95 2.51 10.27 14.39
N ARG A 96 1.64 10.18 15.38
CA ARG A 96 1.25 8.90 15.95
C ARG A 96 -0.21 8.62 15.63
N GLY A 97 -0.39 7.76 14.62
CA GLY A 97 -1.69 7.37 14.10
C GLY A 97 -2.26 8.32 13.05
N ARG A 98 -3.15 7.79 12.25
CA ARG A 98 -3.74 8.41 11.04
C ARG A 98 -4.51 9.69 11.32
N ASN A 99 -4.98 9.90 12.56
CA ASN A 99 -5.68 11.12 12.93
C ASN A 99 -4.77 12.35 13.13
N LYS A 100 -3.46 12.13 13.25
CA LYS A 100 -2.45 13.19 13.46
C LYS A 100 -1.59 13.46 12.22
N LEU A 101 -1.91 12.88 11.08
CA LEU A 101 -1.20 13.12 9.83
C LEU A 101 -1.39 14.55 9.37
N LYS A 102 -0.33 15.11 8.77
CA LYS A 102 -0.30 16.46 8.19
C LYS A 102 -0.62 16.38 6.70
N LEU A 103 -1.06 17.48 6.10
CA LEU A 103 -1.16 17.59 4.65
C LEU A 103 0.23 17.85 4.03
N SER A 104 0.45 17.35 2.82
CA SER A 104 1.66 17.61 2.03
C SER A 104 1.78 19.09 1.66
N LYS A 105 0.66 19.73 1.38
CA LYS A 105 0.54 21.16 1.09
C LYS A 105 -0.56 21.76 1.94
N MET A 106 -0.50 23.10 2.16
CA MET A 106 -1.52 23.84 2.90
C MET A 106 -1.77 23.31 4.32
N ASN A 107 -0.73 22.83 4.99
CA ASN A 107 -0.88 22.30 6.36
C ASN A 107 -1.28 23.40 7.37
N MET A 108 -0.88 24.67 7.15
CA MET A 108 -1.30 25.87 7.88
C MET A 108 -1.31 25.66 9.41
N ALA A 109 -0.18 25.22 9.95
CA ALA A 109 -0.02 24.88 11.38
C ALA A 109 -1.06 23.85 11.91
N GLY A 110 -1.58 22.97 11.04
CA GLY A 110 -2.56 21.95 11.40
C GLY A 110 -4.02 22.29 11.10
N MET A 111 -4.32 23.53 10.68
CA MET A 111 -5.68 23.91 10.27
C MET A 111 -6.11 23.19 8.98
N GLY A 112 -5.20 23.00 8.02
CA GLY A 112 -5.49 22.33 6.75
C GLY A 112 -6.08 20.93 6.93
N PRO A 113 -5.47 20.03 7.70
CA PRO A 113 -6.04 18.72 7.99
C PRO A 113 -7.44 18.77 8.63
N VAL A 114 -7.71 19.74 9.52
CA VAL A 114 -9.02 19.92 10.14
C VAL A 114 -10.06 20.33 9.10
N MET A 115 -9.72 21.27 8.21
CA MET A 115 -10.61 21.70 7.12
C MET A 115 -10.93 20.54 6.16
N ILE A 116 -9.92 19.79 5.71
CA ILE A 116 -10.12 18.64 4.81
C ILE A 116 -11.02 17.59 5.46
N LYS A 117 -10.77 17.21 6.71
CA LYS A 117 -11.62 16.26 7.44
C LYS A 117 -13.07 16.74 7.59
N SER A 118 -13.25 18.05 7.82
CA SER A 118 -14.58 18.64 7.88
C SER A 118 -15.30 18.58 6.53
N LEU A 119 -14.60 18.87 5.43
CA LEU A 119 -15.13 18.75 4.08
C LEU A 119 -15.45 17.30 3.73
N MET A 120 -14.58 16.34 4.05
CA MET A 120 -14.85 14.91 3.88
C MET A 120 -16.15 14.52 4.57
N LYS A 121 -16.32 14.91 5.83
CA LYS A 121 -17.57 14.63 6.57
C LYS A 121 -18.79 15.25 5.91
N LYS A 122 -18.68 16.51 5.44
CA LYS A 122 -19.78 17.22 4.75
C LYS A 122 -20.17 16.55 3.43
N GLN A 123 -19.19 15.99 2.72
CA GLN A 123 -19.40 15.32 1.43
C GLN A 123 -19.69 13.81 1.56
N GLY A 124 -19.83 13.29 2.77
CA GLY A 124 -20.06 11.86 2.99
C GLY A 124 -18.87 10.96 2.66
N VAL A 125 -17.67 11.52 2.57
CA VAL A 125 -16.44 10.76 2.34
C VAL A 125 -15.98 10.11 3.65
N LEU A 126 -15.66 8.83 3.58
CA LEU A 126 -15.18 8.06 4.74
C LEU A 126 -13.92 8.68 5.36
N SER A 127 -13.86 8.67 6.68
CA SER A 127 -12.63 8.98 7.41
C SER A 127 -11.57 7.90 7.19
N LEU A 128 -10.28 8.22 7.42
CA LEU A 128 -9.23 7.19 7.32
C LEU A 128 -9.48 5.98 8.24
N ASP A 129 -10.01 6.20 9.44
CA ASP A 129 -10.34 5.10 10.35
C ASP A 129 -11.40 4.16 9.75
N GLN A 130 -12.42 4.72 9.10
CA GLN A 130 -13.45 3.95 8.40
C GLN A 130 -12.87 3.24 7.16
N MET A 131 -12.03 3.93 6.37
CA MET A 131 -11.37 3.34 5.20
C MET A 131 -10.50 2.13 5.57
N PHE A 132 -9.72 2.23 6.66
CA PHE A 132 -8.92 1.10 7.14
C PHE A 132 -9.79 -0.07 7.64
N LYS A 133 -10.93 0.23 8.25
CA LYS A 133 -11.88 -0.79 8.67
C LYS A 133 -12.50 -1.51 7.46
N GLU A 134 -12.99 -0.78 6.48
CA GLU A 134 -13.51 -1.36 5.23
C GLU A 134 -12.43 -2.14 4.47
N ALA A 135 -11.21 -1.62 4.40
CA ALA A 135 -10.10 -2.32 3.78
C ALA A 135 -9.83 -3.68 4.45
N ALA A 136 -9.95 -3.75 5.78
CA ALA A 136 -9.82 -5.00 6.52
C ALA A 136 -10.96 -5.98 6.19
N GLU A 137 -12.19 -5.49 6.10
CA GLU A 137 -13.38 -6.28 5.75
C GLU A 137 -13.33 -6.80 4.30
N LEU A 138 -12.75 -6.01 3.39
CA LEU A 138 -12.51 -6.39 1.99
C LEU A 138 -11.24 -7.23 1.77
N GLY A 139 -10.54 -7.61 2.83
CA GLY A 139 -9.37 -8.49 2.75
C GLY A 139 -8.09 -7.83 2.23
N VAL A 140 -8.01 -6.49 2.22
CA VAL A 140 -6.79 -5.77 1.85
C VAL A 140 -5.64 -6.18 2.76
N GLU A 141 -4.51 -6.60 2.18
CA GLU A 141 -3.32 -6.99 2.92
C GLU A 141 -2.41 -5.76 3.14
N ILE A 142 -1.91 -5.58 4.36
CA ILE A 142 -0.95 -4.53 4.69
C ILE A 142 0.37 -5.17 5.13
N THR A 143 1.45 -4.77 4.47
CA THR A 143 2.82 -5.16 4.83
C THR A 143 3.59 -3.95 5.33
N VAL A 144 4.16 -4.06 6.52
CA VAL A 144 5.04 -3.07 7.15
C VAL A 144 6.48 -3.38 6.76
N CYS A 145 7.20 -2.41 6.21
CA CYS A 145 8.62 -2.54 5.92
C CYS A 145 9.45 -2.62 7.21
N GLU A 146 9.99 -3.79 7.52
CA GLU A 146 10.79 -4.00 8.73
C GLU A 146 12.04 -3.12 8.78
N MET A 147 12.72 -2.94 7.64
CA MET A 147 13.90 -2.07 7.56
C MET A 147 13.56 -0.64 7.95
N SER A 148 12.51 -0.07 7.37
CA SER A 148 12.07 1.30 7.67
C SER A 148 11.55 1.44 9.11
N MET A 149 10.84 0.43 9.60
CA MET A 149 10.36 0.38 10.98
C MET A 149 11.54 0.43 11.97
N ASN A 150 12.56 -0.39 11.74
CA ASN A 150 13.76 -0.44 12.58
C ASN A 150 14.57 0.86 12.49
N LEU A 151 14.73 1.40 11.28
CA LEU A 151 15.44 2.67 11.06
C LEU A 151 14.79 3.84 11.81
N MET A 152 13.47 3.89 11.84
CA MET A 152 12.70 4.91 12.55
C MET A 152 12.51 4.59 14.05
N GLY A 153 13.05 3.47 14.52
CA GLY A 153 12.94 3.04 15.91
C GLY A 153 11.51 2.74 16.36
N PHE A 154 10.65 2.34 15.42
CA PHE A 154 9.33 1.82 15.75
C PHE A 154 9.42 0.33 16.07
N LYS A 155 8.52 -0.16 16.89
CA LYS A 155 8.40 -1.56 17.25
C LYS A 155 7.07 -2.14 16.79
N LYS A 156 7.04 -3.45 16.56
CA LYS A 156 5.83 -4.18 16.11
C LYS A 156 4.65 -3.94 17.04
N GLU A 157 4.93 -3.88 18.34
CA GLU A 157 3.93 -3.65 19.40
C GLU A 157 3.26 -2.26 19.33
N GLU A 158 3.84 -1.31 18.60
CA GLU A 158 3.25 0.02 18.41
C GLU A 158 2.30 0.11 17.23
N MET A 159 2.24 -0.94 16.39
CA MET A 159 1.39 -0.96 15.21
C MET A 159 -0.06 -1.27 15.58
N ILE A 160 -0.97 -0.84 14.70
CA ILE A 160 -2.40 -1.12 14.83
C ILE A 160 -2.69 -2.63 14.80
N ASP A 161 -3.78 -3.02 15.43
CA ASP A 161 -4.36 -4.34 15.22
C ASP A 161 -5.14 -4.32 13.89
N TYR A 162 -4.59 -5.01 12.90
CA TYR A 162 -5.20 -5.14 11.59
C TYR A 162 -5.11 -6.61 11.15
N PRO A 163 -6.21 -7.25 10.72
CA PRO A 163 -6.27 -8.72 10.54
C PRO A 163 -5.20 -9.26 9.59
N ASN A 164 -4.93 -8.55 8.51
CA ASN A 164 -3.99 -8.95 7.46
C ASN A 164 -2.72 -8.09 7.50
N LEU A 165 -2.23 -7.76 8.71
CA LEU A 165 -0.96 -7.04 8.89
C LEU A 165 0.21 -8.01 8.88
N ARG A 166 1.18 -7.74 8.04
CA ARG A 166 2.44 -8.50 7.95
C ARG A 166 3.65 -7.59 8.10
N PHE A 167 4.78 -8.18 8.45
CA PHE A 167 6.06 -7.50 8.51
C PHE A 167 7.02 -8.20 7.56
N ALA A 168 7.62 -7.46 6.62
CA ALA A 168 8.52 -8.02 5.62
C ALA A 168 9.49 -6.97 5.05
N GLY A 169 10.47 -7.44 4.29
CA GLY A 169 11.41 -6.60 3.56
C GLY A 169 10.90 -6.14 2.19
N ALA A 170 11.67 -5.24 1.55
CA ALA A 170 11.35 -4.73 0.22
C ALA A 170 11.35 -5.83 -0.87
N THR A 171 12.12 -6.90 -0.68
CA THR A 171 12.15 -8.05 -1.60
C THR A 171 10.79 -8.72 -1.71
N THR A 172 10.05 -8.82 -0.61
CA THR A 172 8.68 -9.36 -0.61
C THR A 172 7.76 -8.48 -1.45
N PHE A 173 7.84 -7.15 -1.28
CA PHE A 173 7.06 -6.22 -2.10
C PHE A 173 7.38 -6.37 -3.60
N ILE A 174 8.66 -6.42 -3.97
CA ILE A 174 9.06 -6.57 -5.39
C ILE A 174 8.57 -7.89 -5.97
N SER A 175 8.65 -8.99 -5.22
CA SER A 175 8.11 -10.28 -5.67
C SER A 175 6.60 -10.20 -5.93
N GLU A 176 5.85 -9.63 -4.98
CA GLU A 176 4.40 -9.46 -5.11
C GLU A 176 4.01 -8.49 -6.24
N ALA A 177 4.78 -7.41 -6.41
CA ALA A 177 4.57 -6.44 -7.48
C ALA A 177 4.80 -7.06 -8.86
N ASN A 178 5.82 -7.89 -9.03
CA ASN A 178 6.10 -8.57 -10.31
C ASN A 178 4.95 -9.49 -10.76
N GLU A 179 4.19 -10.04 -9.82
CA GLU A 179 3.03 -10.88 -10.11
C GLU A 179 1.73 -10.07 -10.32
N SER A 180 1.74 -8.78 -10.03
CA SER A 180 0.55 -7.92 -10.04
C SER A 180 0.25 -7.33 -11.41
N SER A 181 -1.03 -7.24 -11.76
CA SER A 181 -1.50 -6.56 -12.98
C SER A 181 -1.37 -5.05 -12.88
N LEU A 182 -1.48 -4.49 -11.67
CA LEU A 182 -1.35 -3.05 -11.40
C LEU A 182 -0.35 -2.79 -10.28
N GLN A 183 0.57 -1.85 -10.52
CA GLN A 183 1.59 -1.44 -9.56
C GLN A 183 1.55 0.08 -9.40
N LEU A 184 1.50 0.55 -8.15
CA LEU A 184 1.48 1.97 -7.83
C LEU A 184 2.52 2.32 -6.78
N PHE A 185 3.00 3.56 -6.82
CA PHE A 185 3.93 4.14 -5.85
C PHE A 185 3.43 5.53 -5.43
N ILE A 186 3.24 5.75 -4.10
CA ILE A 186 2.67 6.99 -3.51
C ILE A 186 3.56 7.53 -2.38
#